data_73f49acff42a61a39a74d842ad2b7b75
#
_entry.id   73f49acff42a61a39a74d842ad2b7b75
#
_cell.length_a   1.000
_cell.length_b   1.000
_cell.length_c   1.000
_cell.angle_alpha   90.00
_cell.angle_beta   90.00
_cell.angle_gamma   90.00
#
_symmetry.space_group_name_H-M   'P 1'
#
loop_
_entity.id
_entity.type
_entity.pdbx_description
1 polymer ?
#
loop_
_entity_poly.entity_id
_entity_poly.type
_entity_poly.pdbx_seq_one_letter_code
_entity_poly.pdbx_strand_id
1 'polypeptide(L)'
;LKLRIGNACWHAFHVQHAALALEAGFFAQEGLEAEIVHAKINPKAIESSRPGGERYDEVGTVVRDMVAFGIDIIPDVHVRTPFAERALGNDEVRIIGGWRSQFRGTLVAAPGIKAIGELRGKRIGDWYKGGIATMWYEQQLRNAGIDPDREIDWKIGYKYGSLREAWKPLLAGETDAAIVQNPFVPQLLERGFNKLYDFVEDNKPHGRPDRVTVARKSFIERNPELIKRYWKASIRAYQFMRIKENYPFFRFVEAKLRVNNPDEAERARDLFPMMLMDDHFFPLDGQVSIEGILRILEEHKAGGALPATMGRWDVEEVLRKELVEEAWQEVSQTDEVKHNLERLQPVIERVGF
;
A
#
# COMPACT_ATOMS: atom_id res chain seq x y z
N LEU A 1 10.15 -22.20 -15.87
CA LEU A 1 10.50 -21.64 -14.56
C LEU A 1 9.20 -21.19 -13.89
N LYS A 2 8.99 -21.65 -12.66
CA LYS A 2 7.82 -21.27 -11.86
C LYS A 2 8.11 -20.00 -11.09
N LEU A 3 7.31 -18.95 -11.31
CA LEU A 3 7.44 -17.67 -10.62
C LEU A 3 6.88 -17.78 -9.20
N ARG A 4 7.66 -17.41 -8.20
CA ARG A 4 7.28 -17.45 -6.79
C ARG A 4 6.97 -16.06 -6.28
N ILE A 5 5.68 -15.80 -6.05
CA ILE A 5 5.16 -14.50 -5.61
C ILE A 5 4.92 -14.57 -4.11
N GLY A 6 5.67 -13.80 -3.34
CA GLY A 6 5.59 -13.82 -1.89
C GLY A 6 4.60 -12.84 -1.32
N ASN A 7 4.11 -13.18 -0.13
CA ASN A 7 3.34 -12.27 0.71
C ASN A 7 4.25 -11.78 1.84
N ALA A 8 4.62 -10.50 1.82
CA ALA A 8 5.44 -9.88 2.88
C ALA A 8 4.68 -9.71 4.20
N CYS A 9 3.38 -9.94 4.19
CA CYS A 9 2.50 -9.79 5.33
C CYS A 9 1.59 -11.01 5.46
N TRP A 10 1.11 -11.29 6.66
CA TRP A 10 0.15 -12.38 6.91
C TRP A 10 -1.25 -12.11 6.34
N HIS A 11 -1.54 -10.88 5.92
CA HIS A 11 -2.83 -10.54 5.31
C HIS A 11 -2.90 -10.99 3.85
N ALA A 12 -3.91 -11.76 3.49
CA ALA A 12 -4.18 -12.20 2.11
C ALA A 12 -4.34 -11.04 1.12
N PHE A 13 -4.79 -9.90 1.62
CA PHE A 13 -4.96 -8.65 0.89
C PHE A 13 -3.74 -8.25 0.05
N HIS A 14 -2.53 -8.46 0.56
CA HIS A 14 -1.31 -8.01 -0.10
C HIS A 14 -0.96 -8.77 -1.39
N VAL A 15 -1.58 -9.93 -1.62
CA VAL A 15 -1.39 -10.74 -2.83
C VAL A 15 -2.67 -10.97 -3.64
N GLN A 16 -3.75 -10.26 -3.34
CA GLN A 16 -5.05 -10.43 -3.97
C GLN A 16 -5.01 -10.36 -5.49
N HIS A 17 -4.33 -9.36 -6.06
CA HIS A 17 -4.22 -9.21 -7.51
C HIS A 17 -3.45 -10.37 -8.13
N ALA A 18 -2.40 -10.86 -7.48
CA ALA A 18 -1.64 -12.00 -7.95
C ALA A 18 -2.46 -13.30 -7.87
N ALA A 19 -3.23 -13.48 -6.80
CA ALA A 19 -4.16 -14.60 -6.69
C ALA A 19 -5.27 -14.51 -7.75
N LEU A 20 -5.78 -13.31 -7.99
CA LEU A 20 -6.76 -13.09 -9.06
C LEU A 20 -6.15 -13.40 -10.43
N ALA A 21 -4.94 -12.91 -10.73
CA ALA A 21 -4.24 -13.19 -11.97
C ALA A 21 -4.00 -14.69 -12.17
N LEU A 22 -3.72 -15.42 -11.10
CA LEU A 22 -3.57 -16.87 -11.12
C LEU A 22 -4.89 -17.59 -11.44
N GLU A 23 -5.95 -17.27 -10.69
CA GLU A 23 -7.27 -17.94 -10.82
C GLU A 23 -8.01 -17.55 -12.10
N ALA A 24 -7.84 -16.31 -12.58
CA ALA A 24 -8.39 -15.85 -13.86
C ALA A 24 -7.59 -16.34 -15.07
N GLY A 25 -6.45 -17.01 -14.86
CA GLY A 25 -5.61 -17.53 -15.92
C GLY A 25 -4.74 -16.49 -16.63
N PHE A 26 -4.60 -15.26 -16.11
CA PHE A 26 -3.79 -14.21 -16.74
C PHE A 26 -2.30 -14.58 -16.78
N PHE A 27 -1.77 -15.24 -15.74
CA PHE A 27 -0.40 -15.76 -15.76
C PHE A 27 -0.23 -16.84 -16.84
N ALA A 28 -1.20 -17.75 -16.96
CA ALA A 28 -1.16 -18.82 -17.98
C ALA A 28 -1.23 -18.24 -19.41
N GLN A 29 -2.01 -17.18 -19.64
CA GLN A 29 -2.07 -16.48 -20.93
C GLN A 29 -0.72 -15.87 -21.32
N GLU A 30 0.06 -15.42 -20.35
CA GLU A 30 1.43 -14.95 -20.56
C GLU A 30 2.47 -16.09 -20.57
N GLY A 31 2.04 -17.34 -20.54
CA GLY A 31 2.94 -18.50 -20.50
C GLY A 31 3.76 -18.59 -19.20
N LEU A 32 3.23 -18.06 -18.09
CA LEU A 32 3.82 -18.14 -16.78
C LEU A 32 3.16 -19.21 -15.92
N GLU A 33 3.96 -20.07 -15.32
CA GLU A 33 3.57 -20.84 -14.16
C GLU A 33 3.92 -20.02 -12.91
N ALA A 34 2.93 -19.72 -12.08
CA ALA A 34 3.12 -18.92 -10.87
C ALA A 34 2.56 -19.63 -9.63
N GLU A 35 3.14 -19.33 -8.47
CA GLU A 35 2.59 -19.74 -7.17
C GLU A 35 2.69 -18.62 -6.15
N ILE A 36 1.73 -18.58 -5.23
CA ILE A 36 1.76 -17.68 -4.09
C ILE A 36 2.43 -18.39 -2.92
N VAL A 37 3.51 -17.78 -2.41
CA VAL A 37 4.26 -18.27 -1.26
C VAL A 37 3.87 -17.41 -0.06
N HIS A 38 3.18 -18.01 0.90
CA HIS A 38 2.90 -17.33 2.16
C HIS A 38 4.13 -17.47 3.06
N ALA A 39 4.82 -16.36 3.30
CA ALA A 39 5.81 -16.31 4.35
C ALA A 39 5.10 -16.65 5.68
N LYS A 40 5.60 -17.64 6.39
CA LYS A 40 5.11 -17.96 7.75
C LYS A 40 5.63 -16.90 8.72
N ILE A 41 5.15 -15.67 8.57
CA ILE A 41 5.40 -14.62 9.55
C ILE A 41 4.63 -15.04 10.80
N ASN A 42 5.35 -15.26 11.89
CA ASN A 42 4.71 -15.55 13.16
C ASN A 42 3.94 -14.29 13.63
N PRO A 43 2.60 -14.29 13.64
CA PRO A 43 1.82 -13.12 14.08
C PRO A 43 2.18 -12.67 15.50
N LYS A 44 2.59 -13.64 16.36
CA LYS A 44 3.06 -13.33 17.73
C LYS A 44 4.39 -12.60 17.75
N ALA A 45 5.28 -12.79 16.75
CA ALA A 45 6.50 -12.01 16.63
C ALA A 45 6.19 -10.55 16.23
N ILE A 46 5.14 -10.33 15.45
CA ILE A 46 4.65 -8.99 15.13
C ILE A 46 4.01 -8.33 16.37
N GLU A 47 3.24 -9.09 17.15
CA GLU A 47 2.64 -8.58 18.39
C GLU A 47 3.68 -8.37 19.51
N SER A 48 4.70 -9.22 19.60
CA SER A 48 5.76 -9.09 20.61
C SER A 48 6.79 -7.99 20.33
N SER A 49 6.90 -7.52 19.09
CA SER A 49 7.74 -6.35 18.74
C SER A 49 7.06 -5.00 19.05
N ARG A 50 5.86 -5.00 19.65
CA ARG A 50 5.01 -3.82 19.88
C ARG A 50 4.96 -3.20 21.28
N PRO A 51 5.43 -3.81 22.37
CA PRO A 51 5.40 -3.12 23.65
C PRO A 51 6.48 -2.04 23.66
N GLY A 52 6.08 -0.78 23.69
CA GLY A 52 6.98 0.33 23.95
C GLY A 52 7.40 1.18 22.75
N GLY A 53 6.78 1.03 21.58
CA GLY A 53 7.01 1.94 20.46
C GLY A 53 8.19 1.58 19.57
N GLU A 54 8.65 0.34 19.58
CA GLU A 54 9.59 -0.13 18.55
C GLU A 54 8.90 -0.15 17.19
N ARG A 55 9.58 0.45 16.20
CA ARG A 55 9.11 0.52 14.83
C ARG A 55 9.01 -0.91 14.28
N TYR A 56 7.81 -1.32 13.84
CA TYR A 56 7.72 -2.44 12.92
C TYR A 56 8.36 -1.99 11.61
N ASP A 57 9.52 -2.53 11.34
CA ASP A 57 10.24 -2.23 10.13
C ASP A 57 10.26 -3.48 9.24
N GLU A 58 9.73 -3.37 8.02
CA GLU A 58 9.89 -4.39 6.98
C GLU A 58 11.38 -4.49 6.56
N VAL A 59 12.17 -3.50 6.93
CA VAL A 59 13.60 -3.41 6.62
C VAL A 59 14.36 -4.56 7.28
N GLY A 60 15.23 -5.19 6.51
CA GLY A 60 15.94 -6.41 6.92
C GLY A 60 15.10 -7.68 6.84
N THR A 61 13.77 -7.59 6.73
CA THR A 61 12.89 -8.77 6.63
C THR A 61 12.59 -9.15 5.19
N VAL A 62 12.38 -8.18 4.31
CA VAL A 62 12.00 -8.42 2.90
C VAL A 62 13.05 -9.24 2.17
N VAL A 63 14.31 -8.84 2.21
CA VAL A 63 15.40 -9.58 1.54
C VAL A 63 15.60 -10.95 2.19
N ARG A 64 15.63 -10.99 3.51
CA ARG A 64 15.74 -12.25 4.25
C ARG A 64 14.66 -13.24 3.83
N ASP A 65 13.41 -12.77 3.73
CA ASP A 65 12.28 -13.64 3.41
C ASP A 65 12.29 -14.04 1.92
N MET A 66 12.69 -13.13 1.02
CA MET A 66 12.93 -13.48 -0.39
C MET A 66 13.96 -14.58 -0.55
N VAL A 67 15.04 -14.53 0.22
CA VAL A 67 16.11 -15.57 0.17
C VAL A 67 15.65 -16.85 0.86
N ALA A 68 15.14 -16.75 2.08
CA ALA A 68 14.78 -17.92 2.91
C ALA A 68 13.66 -18.76 2.30
N PHE A 69 12.69 -18.12 1.63
CA PHE A 69 11.54 -18.79 1.03
C PHE A 69 11.63 -18.92 -0.50
N GLY A 70 12.75 -18.50 -1.10
CA GLY A 70 12.95 -18.55 -2.55
C GLY A 70 11.92 -17.72 -3.31
N ILE A 71 11.53 -16.56 -2.78
CA ILE A 71 10.56 -15.65 -3.38
C ILE A 71 11.25 -14.81 -4.46
N ASP A 72 10.62 -14.66 -5.61
CA ASP A 72 11.12 -13.89 -6.74
C ASP A 72 10.59 -12.46 -6.74
N ILE A 73 9.28 -12.31 -6.47
CA ILE A 73 8.57 -11.03 -6.46
C ILE A 73 7.77 -10.91 -5.17
N ILE A 74 7.81 -9.75 -4.54
CA ILE A 74 6.89 -9.38 -3.46
C ILE A 74 6.10 -8.15 -3.93
N PRO A 75 4.81 -8.27 -4.20
CA PRO A 75 3.94 -7.13 -4.31
C PRO A 75 3.70 -6.52 -2.92
N ASP A 76 3.31 -5.26 -2.86
CA ASP A 76 2.92 -4.62 -1.60
C ASP A 76 4.03 -4.52 -0.53
N VAL A 77 5.14 -3.91 -0.91
CA VAL A 77 6.19 -3.48 0.02
C VAL A 77 6.09 -1.98 0.21
N HIS A 78 6.32 -1.48 1.41
CA HIS A 78 6.43 -0.02 1.64
C HIS A 78 7.50 0.58 0.74
N VAL A 79 7.16 1.69 0.06
CA VAL A 79 8.06 2.33 -0.90
C VAL A 79 9.42 2.70 -0.31
N ARG A 80 9.49 3.00 1.00
CA ARG A 80 10.77 3.30 1.68
C ARG A 80 11.67 2.07 1.85
N THR A 81 11.09 0.85 1.91
CA THR A 81 11.84 -0.36 2.31
C THR A 81 13.06 -0.64 1.41
N PRO A 82 12.99 -0.59 0.08
CA PRO A 82 14.17 -0.77 -0.77
C PRO A 82 15.29 0.24 -0.48
N PHE A 83 14.95 1.47 -0.14
CA PHE A 83 15.91 2.53 0.18
C PHE A 83 16.55 2.32 1.55
N ALA A 84 15.77 1.91 2.53
CA ALA A 84 16.29 1.60 3.86
C ALA A 84 17.18 0.35 3.84
N GLU A 85 16.84 -0.69 3.06
CA GLU A 85 17.69 -1.84 2.81
C GLU A 85 19.03 -1.42 2.21
N ARG A 86 18.99 -0.54 1.19
CA ARG A 86 20.20 0.00 0.56
C ARG A 86 21.05 0.81 1.55
N ALA A 87 20.44 1.60 2.44
CA ALA A 87 21.14 2.32 3.48
C ALA A 87 21.88 1.41 4.47
N LEU A 88 21.39 0.19 4.66
CA LEU A 88 22.03 -0.84 5.47
C LEU A 88 23.09 -1.66 4.69
N GLY A 89 23.38 -1.28 3.45
CA GLY A 89 24.33 -1.99 2.59
C GLY A 89 23.75 -3.16 1.81
N ASN A 90 22.44 -3.33 1.82
CA ASN A 90 21.74 -4.42 1.16
C ASN A 90 21.15 -3.95 -0.18
N ASP A 91 21.88 -4.11 -1.28
CA ASP A 91 21.55 -3.60 -2.61
C ASP A 91 20.84 -4.64 -3.52
N GLU A 92 20.11 -5.59 -2.94
CA GLU A 92 19.43 -6.65 -3.71
C GLU A 92 17.98 -6.35 -4.07
N VAL A 93 17.33 -5.36 -3.45
CA VAL A 93 15.92 -5.06 -3.72
C VAL A 93 15.77 -3.97 -4.76
N ARG A 94 14.91 -4.22 -5.76
CA ARG A 94 14.54 -3.24 -6.80
C ARG A 94 13.03 -3.09 -6.87
N ILE A 95 12.57 -1.86 -7.03
CA ILE A 95 11.19 -1.55 -7.36
C ILE A 95 10.99 -1.85 -8.84
N ILE A 96 10.01 -2.70 -9.15
CA ILE A 96 9.68 -3.07 -10.52
C ILE A 96 8.34 -2.49 -11.00
N GLY A 97 7.63 -1.77 -10.13
CA GLY A 97 6.39 -1.05 -10.45
C GLY A 97 5.55 -0.74 -9.21
N GLY A 98 4.37 -0.16 -9.43
CA GLY A 98 3.44 0.23 -8.39
C GLY A 98 2.53 -0.89 -7.93
N TRP A 99 2.11 -0.84 -6.67
CA TRP A 99 1.05 -1.69 -6.15
C TRP A 99 -0.11 -0.84 -5.63
N ARG A 100 0.16 0.13 -4.79
CA ARG A 100 -0.80 1.13 -4.34
C ARG A 100 -0.30 2.52 -4.74
N SER A 101 -1.01 3.13 -5.68
CA SER A 101 -0.60 4.39 -6.30
C SER A 101 -0.74 5.59 -5.39
N GLN A 102 -1.54 5.45 -4.32
CA GLN A 102 -1.78 6.52 -3.37
C GLN A 102 -2.13 5.97 -1.99
N PHE A 103 -1.70 6.67 -0.95
CA PHE A 103 -2.29 6.48 0.37
C PHE A 103 -3.64 7.17 0.44
N ARG A 104 -4.63 6.44 0.92
CA ARG A 104 -5.97 6.96 1.12
C ARG A 104 -6.33 6.93 2.59
N GLY A 105 -6.42 8.10 3.15
CA GLY A 105 -6.88 8.31 4.50
C GLY A 105 -7.30 9.75 4.69
N THR A 106 -8.25 9.96 5.55
CA THR A 106 -8.75 11.29 5.92
C THR A 106 -8.47 11.50 7.40
N LEU A 107 -7.80 12.58 7.74
CA LEU A 107 -7.67 13.00 9.13
C LEU A 107 -9.01 13.55 9.59
N VAL A 108 -9.68 12.80 10.42
CA VAL A 108 -10.99 13.15 10.99
C VAL A 108 -10.82 13.45 12.48
N ALA A 109 -11.47 14.52 12.96
CA ALA A 109 -11.43 14.94 14.34
C ALA A 109 -12.84 15.10 14.94
N ALA A 110 -12.91 15.07 16.26
CA ALA A 110 -14.13 15.27 17.04
C ALA A 110 -14.81 16.62 16.72
N PRO A 111 -16.13 16.74 16.91
CA PRO A 111 -16.90 17.92 16.49
C PRO A 111 -16.38 19.28 16.94
N GLY A 112 -15.69 19.34 18.08
CA GLY A 112 -15.12 20.58 18.63
C GLY A 112 -13.79 21.00 18.00
N ILE A 113 -13.16 20.18 17.13
CA ILE A 113 -11.84 20.42 16.56
C ILE A 113 -11.99 20.67 15.07
N LYS A 114 -11.69 21.87 14.61
CA LYS A 114 -11.96 22.31 13.22
C LYS A 114 -10.69 22.55 12.39
N ALA A 115 -9.52 22.59 13.03
CA ALA A 115 -8.25 22.83 12.38
C ALA A 115 -7.14 21.98 13.01
N ILE A 116 -6.11 21.66 12.21
CA ILE A 116 -4.95 20.86 12.67
C ILE A 116 -4.26 21.52 13.87
N GLY A 117 -4.18 22.86 13.89
CA GLY A 117 -3.58 23.60 15.01
C GLY A 117 -4.27 23.39 16.37
N GLU A 118 -5.53 22.96 16.36
CA GLU A 118 -6.31 22.66 17.58
C GLU A 118 -6.05 21.25 18.14
N LEU A 119 -5.20 20.48 17.46
CA LEU A 119 -4.80 19.14 17.91
C LEU A 119 -3.73 19.17 19.01
N ARG A 120 -3.18 20.34 19.36
CA ARG A 120 -2.22 20.50 20.47
C ARG A 120 -2.81 19.98 21.76
N GLY A 121 -2.10 19.06 22.41
CA GLY A 121 -2.52 18.42 23.66
C GLY A 121 -3.68 17.41 23.51
N LYS A 122 -4.06 17.06 22.27
CA LYS A 122 -5.16 16.14 22.00
C LYS A 122 -4.69 14.69 21.87
N ARG A 123 -5.63 13.77 22.06
CA ARG A 123 -5.43 12.33 21.92
C ARG A 123 -5.55 11.94 20.45
N ILE A 124 -4.47 11.51 19.85
CA ILE A 124 -4.47 11.04 18.47
C ILE A 124 -4.23 9.53 18.42
N GLY A 125 -5.10 8.82 17.73
CA GLY A 125 -5.00 7.37 17.58
C GLY A 125 -3.99 6.98 16.51
N ASP A 126 -3.11 6.01 16.81
CA ASP A 126 -2.22 5.39 15.84
C ASP A 126 -1.92 3.93 16.16
N TRP A 127 -1.49 3.18 15.16
CA TRP A 127 -1.14 1.77 15.33
C TRP A 127 0.18 1.60 16.06
N TYR A 128 1.23 2.26 15.57
CA TYR A 128 2.57 2.26 16.15
C TYR A 128 3.33 3.52 15.74
N LYS A 129 4.13 4.04 16.63
CA LYS A 129 4.92 5.25 16.35
C LYS A 129 5.95 4.98 15.24
N GLY A 130 5.99 5.86 14.24
CA GLY A 130 6.91 5.74 13.11
C GLY A 130 6.37 4.91 11.94
N GLY A 131 5.08 4.55 11.94
CA GLY A 131 4.40 4.03 10.77
C GLY A 131 4.20 5.07 9.68
N ILE A 132 3.88 4.66 8.46
CA ILE A 132 3.64 5.60 7.35
C ILE A 132 2.52 6.58 7.70
N ALA A 133 1.41 6.08 8.26
CA ALA A 133 0.31 6.93 8.70
C ALA A 133 0.76 7.94 9.76
N THR A 134 1.53 7.51 10.77
CA THR A 134 2.08 8.38 11.81
C THR A 134 2.89 9.52 11.20
N MET A 135 3.79 9.21 10.26
CA MET A 135 4.66 10.22 9.64
C MET A 135 3.87 11.30 8.93
N TRP A 136 2.73 10.96 8.33
CA TRP A 136 1.87 11.96 7.70
C TRP A 136 1.15 12.84 8.72
N TYR A 137 0.67 12.28 9.82
CA TYR A 137 0.16 13.08 10.94
C TYR A 137 1.24 14.01 11.44
N GLU A 138 2.41 13.47 11.73
CA GLU A 138 3.52 14.25 12.24
C GLU A 138 3.89 15.40 11.31
N GLN A 139 3.88 15.15 9.99
CA GLN A 139 4.16 16.20 9.02
C GLN A 139 3.09 17.31 9.06
N GLN A 140 1.80 16.94 9.12
CA GLN A 140 0.72 17.91 9.19
C GLN A 140 0.75 18.69 10.53
N LEU A 141 1.08 18.01 11.62
CA LEU A 141 1.25 18.65 12.94
C LEU A 141 2.42 19.64 12.91
N ARG A 142 3.58 19.24 12.37
CA ARG A 142 4.75 20.15 12.23
C ARG A 142 4.43 21.34 11.33
N ASN A 143 3.71 21.16 10.25
CA ASN A 143 3.26 22.25 9.37
C ASN A 143 2.34 23.24 10.11
N ALA A 144 1.60 22.78 11.11
CA ALA A 144 0.76 23.59 11.99
C ALA A 144 1.50 24.13 13.24
N GLY A 145 2.82 23.93 13.34
CA GLY A 145 3.63 24.41 14.46
C GLY A 145 3.48 23.59 15.74
N ILE A 146 3.06 22.32 15.63
CA ILE A 146 2.91 21.40 16.75
C ILE A 146 4.08 20.40 16.75
N ASP A 147 4.75 20.25 17.87
CA ASP A 147 5.75 19.19 18.07
C ASP A 147 5.05 17.87 18.35
N PRO A 148 5.06 16.89 17.40
CA PRO A 148 4.33 15.64 17.57
C PRO A 148 4.87 14.76 18.70
N ASP A 149 6.11 14.95 19.10
CA ASP A 149 6.75 14.15 20.15
C ASP A 149 6.44 14.65 21.57
N ARG A 150 6.12 15.94 21.70
CA ARG A 150 5.94 16.59 23.00
C ARG A 150 4.51 17.06 23.26
N GLU A 151 3.78 17.39 22.20
CA GLU A 151 2.52 18.12 22.31
C GLU A 151 1.30 17.28 21.89
N ILE A 152 1.48 15.97 21.65
CA ILE A 152 0.42 15.04 21.29
C ILE A 152 0.36 13.88 22.29
N ASP A 153 -0.86 13.56 22.76
CA ASP A 153 -1.13 12.34 23.53
C ASP A 153 -1.44 11.18 22.58
N TRP A 154 -0.40 10.44 22.17
CA TRP A 154 -0.55 9.32 21.28
C TRP A 154 -1.24 8.13 21.94
N LYS A 155 -2.35 7.68 21.38
CA LYS A 155 -3.01 6.42 21.73
C LYS A 155 -2.56 5.34 20.75
N ILE A 156 -1.67 4.46 21.21
CA ILE A 156 -1.03 3.46 20.35
C ILE A 156 -1.71 2.11 20.46
N GLY A 157 -1.90 1.46 19.34
CA GLY A 157 -2.43 0.11 19.23
C GLY A 157 -3.32 -0.10 18.02
N TYR A 158 -3.56 -1.38 17.67
CA TYR A 158 -4.32 -1.74 16.48
C TYR A 158 -5.70 -1.06 16.42
N LYS A 159 -6.43 -1.06 17.53
CA LYS A 159 -7.76 -0.43 17.59
C LYS A 159 -7.75 1.08 17.33
N TYR A 160 -6.63 1.74 17.61
CA TYR A 160 -6.51 3.19 17.47
C TYR A 160 -5.99 3.64 16.11
N GLY A 161 -5.18 2.82 15.44
CA GLY A 161 -4.45 3.22 14.24
C GLY A 161 -4.71 2.35 13.02
N SER A 162 -5.39 1.22 13.16
CA SER A 162 -5.87 0.52 11.98
C SER A 162 -6.87 1.42 11.25
N LEU A 163 -6.57 1.73 9.99
CA LEU A 163 -7.43 2.59 9.16
C LEU A 163 -8.88 2.13 9.08
N ARG A 164 -9.15 0.87 9.42
CA ARG A 164 -10.48 0.24 9.47
C ARG A 164 -11.14 0.28 10.84
N GLU A 165 -10.34 0.36 11.91
CA GLU A 165 -10.84 0.29 13.28
C GLU A 165 -10.78 1.65 13.98
N ALA A 166 -9.90 2.56 13.56
CA ALA A 166 -9.64 3.84 14.19
C ALA A 166 -10.88 4.76 14.34
N TRP A 167 -11.88 4.58 13.48
CA TRP A 167 -13.14 5.30 13.57
C TRP A 167 -13.96 4.95 14.82
N LYS A 168 -13.82 3.72 15.36
CA LYS A 168 -14.57 3.25 16.55
C LYS A 168 -14.10 3.98 17.82
N PRO A 169 -12.80 4.01 18.18
CA PRO A 169 -12.32 4.82 19.31
C PRO A 169 -12.59 6.31 19.14
N LEU A 170 -12.51 6.83 17.91
CA LEU A 170 -12.85 8.22 17.63
C LEU A 170 -14.33 8.50 17.92
N LEU A 171 -15.23 7.63 17.47
CA LEU A 171 -16.67 7.73 17.73
C LEU A 171 -17.00 7.58 19.23
N ALA A 172 -16.27 6.73 19.94
CA ALA A 172 -16.43 6.51 21.38
C ALA A 172 -15.82 7.62 22.25
N GLY A 173 -15.11 8.61 21.64
CA GLY A 173 -14.42 9.66 22.37
C GLY A 173 -13.17 9.18 23.12
N GLU A 174 -12.62 8.02 22.77
CA GLU A 174 -11.33 7.54 23.30
C GLU A 174 -10.15 8.27 22.67
N THR A 175 -10.32 8.73 21.42
CA THR A 175 -9.39 9.61 20.70
C THR A 175 -10.11 10.87 20.24
N ASP A 176 -9.36 11.95 20.04
CA ASP A 176 -9.88 13.25 19.58
C ASP A 176 -9.70 13.41 18.06
N ALA A 177 -8.76 12.68 17.48
CA ALA A 177 -8.57 12.57 16.02
C ALA A 177 -8.00 11.20 15.63
N ALA A 178 -8.25 10.82 14.38
CA ALA A 178 -7.72 9.59 13.78
C ALA A 178 -7.67 9.70 12.25
N ILE A 179 -6.78 8.93 11.60
CA ILE A 179 -6.88 8.69 10.15
C ILE A 179 -7.92 7.59 9.92
N VAL A 180 -8.89 7.90 9.10
CA VAL A 180 -10.01 7.02 8.77
C VAL A 180 -10.07 6.83 7.26
N GLN A 181 -10.43 5.64 6.83
CA GLN A 181 -10.69 5.35 5.41
C GLN A 181 -12.18 5.27 5.10
N ASN A 182 -12.51 5.38 3.81
CA ASN A 182 -13.84 5.04 3.34
C ASN A 182 -14.15 3.56 3.59
N PRO A 183 -15.42 3.18 3.86
CA PRO A 183 -16.61 4.04 3.82
C PRO A 183 -16.96 4.76 5.15
N PHE A 184 -16.07 4.80 6.13
CA PHE A 184 -16.38 5.31 7.46
C PHE A 184 -16.34 6.85 7.57
N VAL A 185 -15.60 7.51 6.68
CA VAL A 185 -15.48 8.98 6.68
C VAL A 185 -16.83 9.67 6.53
N PRO A 186 -17.67 9.38 5.51
CA PRO A 186 -18.99 10.01 5.39
C PRO A 186 -19.84 9.83 6.63
N GLN A 187 -19.86 8.64 7.23
CA GLN A 187 -20.63 8.34 8.42
C GLN A 187 -20.23 9.18 9.64
N LEU A 188 -18.95 9.51 9.77
CA LEU A 188 -18.47 10.38 10.84
C LEU A 188 -18.84 11.83 10.57
N LEU A 189 -18.71 12.31 9.32
CA LEU A 189 -19.08 13.67 8.94
C LEU A 189 -20.57 13.95 9.16
N GLU A 190 -21.44 12.99 8.82
CA GLU A 190 -22.89 13.06 9.11
C GLU A 190 -23.19 13.18 10.60
N ARG A 191 -22.30 12.71 11.48
CA ARG A 191 -22.41 12.82 12.95
C ARG A 191 -21.71 14.07 13.51
N GLY A 192 -21.31 15.01 12.65
CA GLY A 192 -20.71 16.28 13.04
C GLY A 192 -19.22 16.25 13.32
N PHE A 193 -18.52 15.15 13.00
CA PHE A 193 -17.06 15.12 13.02
C PHE A 193 -16.49 15.98 11.89
N ASN A 194 -15.26 16.46 12.05
CA ASN A 194 -14.66 17.38 11.09
C ASN A 194 -13.54 16.69 10.29
N LYS A 195 -13.56 16.86 8.97
CA LYS A 195 -12.45 16.55 8.11
C LYS A 195 -11.40 17.65 8.23
N LEU A 196 -10.23 17.34 8.79
CA LEU A 196 -9.14 18.28 8.93
C LEU A 196 -8.18 18.25 7.74
N TYR A 197 -7.96 17.07 7.16
CA TYR A 197 -7.10 16.89 6.01
C TYR A 197 -7.49 15.63 5.24
N ASP A 198 -7.46 15.70 3.92
CA ASP A 198 -7.72 14.56 3.06
C ASP A 198 -6.47 14.29 2.22
N PHE A 199 -5.81 13.17 2.52
CA PHE A 199 -4.59 12.78 1.81
C PHE A 199 -4.85 12.47 0.33
N VAL A 200 -6.10 12.24 -0.06
CA VAL A 200 -6.50 11.99 -1.46
C VAL A 200 -6.53 13.28 -2.27
N GLU A 201 -7.03 14.37 -1.71
CA GLU A 201 -7.17 15.65 -2.41
C GLU A 201 -5.82 16.20 -2.86
N ASP A 202 -4.75 15.95 -2.09
CA ASP A 202 -3.38 16.34 -2.43
C ASP A 202 -2.67 15.41 -3.41
N ASN A 203 -3.27 14.26 -3.72
CA ASN A 203 -2.63 13.21 -4.47
C ASN A 203 -3.38 12.88 -5.75
N LYS A 204 -2.88 13.42 -6.84
CA LYS A 204 -3.24 12.96 -8.19
C LYS A 204 -2.65 11.57 -8.45
N PRO A 205 -3.11 10.86 -9.48
CA PRO A 205 -2.58 9.55 -9.83
C PRO A 205 -1.05 9.52 -9.78
N HIS A 206 -0.51 8.49 -9.15
CA HIS A 206 0.93 8.29 -8.92
C HIS A 206 1.65 9.36 -8.06
N GLY A 207 0.94 10.37 -7.57
CA GLY A 207 1.56 11.48 -6.84
C GLY A 207 2.15 11.12 -5.48
N ARG A 208 1.69 10.02 -4.87
CA ARG A 208 2.16 9.57 -3.55
C ARG A 208 2.08 8.04 -3.43
N PRO A 209 2.97 7.29 -4.10
CA PRO A 209 2.98 5.84 -4.00
C PRO A 209 3.32 5.43 -2.56
N ASP A 210 2.43 4.65 -1.96
CA ASP A 210 2.62 4.15 -0.60
C ASP A 210 3.26 2.76 -0.62
N ARG A 211 2.84 1.94 -1.57
CA ARG A 211 3.28 0.57 -1.73
C ARG A 211 3.72 0.29 -3.17
N VAL A 212 4.77 -0.51 -3.27
CA VAL A 212 5.40 -0.88 -4.54
C VAL A 212 5.60 -2.38 -4.63
N THR A 213 5.74 -2.88 -5.84
CA THR A 213 6.14 -4.25 -6.11
C THR A 213 7.65 -4.30 -6.26
N VAL A 214 8.28 -5.26 -5.60
CA VAL A 214 9.73 -5.44 -5.60
C VAL A 214 10.15 -6.82 -6.09
N ALA A 215 11.36 -6.88 -6.64
CA ALA A 215 12.04 -8.13 -7.00
C ALA A 215 13.52 -8.04 -6.64
N ARG A 216 14.20 -9.20 -6.60
CA ARG A 216 15.65 -9.23 -6.40
C ARG A 216 16.37 -8.77 -7.67
N LYS A 217 17.37 -7.91 -7.53
CA LYS A 217 18.23 -7.45 -8.62
C LYS A 217 18.76 -8.62 -9.45
N SER A 218 19.34 -9.61 -8.80
CA SER A 218 19.88 -10.80 -9.44
C SER A 218 18.81 -11.64 -10.18
N PHE A 219 17.56 -11.60 -9.76
CA PHE A 219 16.46 -12.25 -10.47
C PHE A 219 16.04 -11.45 -11.71
N ILE A 220 15.92 -10.14 -11.60
CA ILE A 220 15.57 -9.23 -12.69
C ILE A 220 16.59 -9.36 -13.83
N GLU A 221 17.89 -9.29 -13.52
CA GLU A 221 18.98 -9.37 -14.49
C GLU A 221 18.98 -10.68 -15.31
N ARG A 222 18.59 -11.77 -14.67
CA ARG A 222 18.52 -13.08 -15.34
C ARG A 222 17.21 -13.33 -16.06
N ASN A 223 16.13 -12.66 -15.68
CA ASN A 223 14.78 -12.99 -16.12
C ASN A 223 13.91 -11.74 -16.44
N PRO A 224 14.42 -10.75 -17.20
CA PRO A 224 13.65 -9.53 -17.48
C PRO A 224 12.31 -9.82 -18.17
N GLU A 225 12.27 -10.79 -19.07
CA GLU A 225 11.06 -11.19 -19.77
C GLU A 225 9.99 -11.80 -18.84
N LEU A 226 10.39 -12.50 -17.76
CA LEU A 226 9.44 -12.99 -16.77
C LEU A 226 8.79 -11.86 -15.98
N ILE A 227 9.56 -10.80 -15.68
CA ILE A 227 9.03 -9.60 -15.01
C ILE A 227 8.02 -8.89 -15.92
N LYS A 228 8.30 -8.73 -17.22
CA LYS A 228 7.34 -8.12 -18.16
C LYS A 228 6.05 -8.94 -18.25
N ARG A 229 6.13 -10.25 -18.38
CA ARG A 229 4.96 -11.14 -18.40
C ARG A 229 4.17 -11.07 -17.08
N TYR A 230 4.87 -11.01 -15.95
CA TYR A 230 4.24 -10.77 -14.65
C TYR A 230 3.42 -9.47 -14.66
N TRP A 231 3.99 -8.39 -15.19
CA TRP A 231 3.30 -7.11 -15.24
C TRP A 231 2.12 -7.13 -16.20
N LYS A 232 2.22 -7.75 -17.36
CA LYS A 232 1.08 -7.90 -18.29
C LYS A 232 -0.10 -8.61 -17.62
N ALA A 233 0.16 -9.67 -16.87
CA ALA A 233 -0.87 -10.37 -16.11
C ALA A 233 -1.42 -9.54 -14.93
N SER A 234 -0.54 -8.84 -14.21
CA SER A 234 -0.94 -8.00 -13.07
C SER A 234 -1.76 -6.78 -13.48
N ILE A 235 -1.43 -6.12 -14.58
CA ILE A 235 -2.19 -5.00 -15.16
C ILE A 235 -3.62 -5.44 -15.50
N ARG A 236 -3.78 -6.60 -16.18
CA ARG A 236 -5.11 -7.18 -16.42
C ARG A 236 -5.88 -7.43 -15.13
N ALA A 237 -5.21 -7.97 -14.11
CA ALA A 237 -5.83 -8.20 -12.81
C ALA A 237 -6.28 -6.89 -12.14
N TYR A 238 -5.48 -5.83 -12.19
CA TYR A 238 -5.85 -4.52 -11.66
C TYR A 238 -7.09 -3.94 -12.33
N GLN A 239 -7.17 -4.04 -13.65
CA GLN A 239 -8.34 -3.60 -14.41
C GLN A 239 -9.56 -4.47 -14.11
N PHE A 240 -9.37 -5.79 -14.12
CA PHE A 240 -10.43 -6.77 -13.84
C PHE A 240 -11.09 -6.52 -12.48
N MET A 241 -10.30 -6.22 -11.46
CA MET A 241 -10.80 -5.92 -10.11
C MET A 241 -11.70 -4.69 -10.04
N ARG A 242 -11.55 -3.73 -10.94
CA ARG A 242 -12.34 -2.49 -10.95
C ARG A 242 -13.63 -2.58 -11.72
N ILE A 243 -13.81 -3.62 -12.50
CA ILE A 243 -15.00 -3.88 -13.27
C ILE A 243 -16.03 -4.57 -12.37
N LYS A 244 -17.14 -3.89 -12.08
CA LYS A 244 -18.14 -4.33 -11.10
C LYS A 244 -18.72 -5.71 -11.36
N GLU A 245 -18.89 -6.07 -12.62
CA GLU A 245 -19.42 -7.37 -13.05
C GLU A 245 -18.50 -8.54 -12.68
N ASN A 246 -17.22 -8.26 -12.46
CA ASN A 246 -16.23 -9.26 -12.02
C ASN A 246 -16.23 -9.47 -10.50
N TYR A 247 -17.01 -8.70 -9.77
CA TYR A 247 -17.08 -8.75 -8.30
C TYR A 247 -17.32 -10.16 -7.73
N PRO A 248 -18.27 -10.96 -8.25
CA PRO A 248 -18.52 -12.30 -7.70
C PRO A 248 -17.29 -13.21 -7.81
N PHE A 249 -16.57 -13.15 -8.93
CA PHE A 249 -15.35 -13.94 -9.13
C PHE A 249 -14.24 -13.49 -8.17
N PHE A 250 -14.05 -12.20 -8.00
CA PHE A 250 -13.07 -11.70 -7.06
C PHE A 250 -13.39 -12.12 -5.63
N ARG A 251 -14.66 -12.08 -5.21
CA ARG A 251 -15.10 -12.58 -3.90
C ARG A 251 -14.77 -14.07 -3.70
N PHE A 252 -14.92 -14.85 -4.73
CA PHE A 252 -14.53 -16.27 -4.72
C PHE A 252 -13.01 -16.42 -4.47
N VAL A 253 -12.18 -15.67 -5.19
CA VAL A 253 -10.72 -15.70 -5.02
C VAL A 253 -10.32 -15.25 -3.61
N GLU A 254 -10.91 -14.17 -3.10
CA GLU A 254 -10.68 -13.72 -1.73
C GLU A 254 -11.02 -14.79 -0.69
N ALA A 255 -12.19 -15.42 -0.82
CA ALA A 255 -12.60 -16.48 0.10
C ALA A 255 -11.60 -17.65 0.08
N LYS A 256 -11.11 -18.02 -1.11
CA LYS A 256 -10.09 -19.07 -1.27
C LYS A 256 -8.77 -18.71 -0.59
N LEU A 257 -8.32 -17.47 -0.70
CA LEU A 257 -7.11 -16.99 0.00
C LEU A 257 -7.25 -17.05 1.53
N ARG A 258 -8.44 -16.80 2.04
CA ARG A 258 -8.72 -16.71 3.47
C ARG A 258 -8.91 -18.05 4.16
N VAL A 259 -9.22 -19.11 3.42
CA VAL A 259 -9.32 -20.47 3.98
C VAL A 259 -8.05 -20.84 4.73
N ASN A 260 -6.91 -20.30 4.34
CA ASN A 260 -5.63 -20.52 5.00
C ASN A 260 -5.34 -19.54 6.16
N ASN A 261 -6.23 -18.57 6.41
CA ASN A 261 -6.10 -17.60 7.50
C ASN A 261 -7.47 -17.21 8.09
N PRO A 262 -8.05 -18.05 8.98
CA PRO A 262 -9.38 -17.83 9.56
C PRO A 262 -9.55 -16.51 10.31
N ASP A 263 -8.50 -16.05 10.99
CA ASP A 263 -8.53 -14.80 11.76
C ASP A 263 -8.69 -13.56 10.87
N GLU A 264 -8.23 -13.66 9.63
CA GLU A 264 -8.40 -12.61 8.64
C GLU A 264 -9.80 -12.61 8.01
N ALA A 265 -10.41 -13.78 7.88
CA ALA A 265 -11.72 -13.91 7.24
C ALA A 265 -12.81 -13.08 7.93
N GLU A 266 -12.75 -12.93 9.24
CA GLU A 266 -13.69 -12.12 10.01
C GLU A 266 -13.41 -10.62 9.86
N ARG A 267 -12.13 -10.23 9.82
CA ARG A 267 -11.69 -8.82 9.78
C ARG A 267 -11.78 -8.19 8.40
N ALA A 268 -11.80 -8.97 7.35
CA ALA A 268 -11.66 -8.49 5.96
C ALA A 268 -12.94 -8.54 5.15
N ARG A 269 -14.12 -8.84 5.76
CA ARG A 269 -15.41 -8.89 5.07
C ARG A 269 -15.74 -7.63 4.26
N ASP A 270 -15.22 -6.48 4.68
CA ASP A 270 -15.62 -5.16 4.16
C ASP A 270 -14.54 -4.45 3.33
N LEU A 271 -13.37 -5.09 3.10
CA LEU A 271 -12.28 -4.45 2.34
C LEU A 271 -12.57 -4.30 0.87
N PHE A 272 -13.28 -5.25 0.30
CA PHE A 272 -13.48 -5.29 -1.13
C PHE A 272 -14.32 -4.13 -1.67
N PRO A 273 -15.45 -3.76 -1.03
CA PRO A 273 -16.17 -2.55 -1.43
C PRO A 273 -15.30 -1.30 -1.36
N MET A 274 -14.42 -1.20 -0.36
CA MET A 274 -13.47 -0.09 -0.25
C MET A 274 -12.49 -0.04 -1.42
N MET A 275 -11.97 -1.19 -1.84
CA MET A 275 -11.01 -1.27 -2.95
C MET A 275 -11.65 -0.98 -4.30
N LEU A 276 -12.89 -1.39 -4.52
CA LEU A 276 -13.65 -1.07 -5.73
C LEU A 276 -14.09 0.38 -5.78
N MET A 277 -14.44 0.94 -4.63
CA MET A 277 -14.85 2.35 -4.50
C MET A 277 -13.65 3.29 -4.45
N ASP A 278 -12.48 2.74 -4.16
CA ASP A 278 -11.22 3.46 -4.11
C ASP A 278 -10.51 3.41 -5.47
N ASP A 279 -10.91 4.31 -6.37
CA ASP A 279 -10.45 4.38 -7.75
C ASP A 279 -8.94 4.61 -7.89
N HIS A 280 -8.28 5.00 -6.81
CA HIS A 280 -6.84 5.28 -6.80
C HIS A 280 -5.99 4.19 -6.15
N PHE A 281 -6.60 3.10 -5.72
CA PHE A 281 -5.89 2.11 -4.90
C PHE A 281 -4.81 1.36 -5.69
N PHE A 282 -5.13 0.92 -6.92
CA PHE A 282 -4.18 0.25 -7.80
C PHE A 282 -3.97 1.04 -9.09
N PRO A 283 -2.74 1.19 -9.57
CA PRO A 283 -2.49 1.81 -10.86
C PRO A 283 -2.98 0.90 -11.99
N LEU A 284 -3.80 1.45 -12.91
CA LEU A 284 -4.34 0.66 -14.04
C LEU A 284 -3.27 0.21 -15.02
N ASP A 285 -2.13 0.87 -15.02
CA ASP A 285 -0.95 0.62 -15.87
C ASP A 285 0.22 -0.04 -15.13
N GLY A 286 0.08 -0.29 -13.83
CA GLY A 286 1.15 -0.85 -12.99
C GLY A 286 2.31 0.10 -12.71
N GLN A 287 2.25 1.36 -13.14
CA GLN A 287 3.38 2.30 -13.04
C GLN A 287 3.49 2.96 -11.66
N VAL A 288 4.65 3.56 -11.44
CA VAL A 288 4.96 4.34 -10.23
C VAL A 288 5.74 5.60 -10.63
N SER A 289 5.39 6.73 -10.01
CA SER A 289 6.02 8.02 -10.30
C SER A 289 7.34 8.18 -9.55
N ILE A 290 8.41 8.56 -10.27
CA ILE A 290 9.69 8.97 -9.66
C ILE A 290 9.48 10.15 -8.72
N GLU A 291 8.73 11.17 -9.14
CA GLU A 291 8.46 12.36 -8.34
C GLU A 291 7.65 12.01 -7.08
N GLY A 292 6.71 11.07 -7.21
CA GLY A 292 5.99 10.53 -6.06
C GLY A 292 6.89 9.81 -5.07
N ILE A 293 7.82 9.00 -5.55
CA ILE A 293 8.82 8.34 -4.69
C ILE A 293 9.70 9.38 -4.00
N LEU A 294 10.23 10.34 -4.74
CA LEU A 294 11.08 11.41 -4.17
C LEU A 294 10.36 12.17 -3.06
N ARG A 295 9.09 12.51 -3.25
CA ARG A 295 8.28 13.16 -2.22
C ARG A 295 8.21 12.33 -0.94
N ILE A 296 7.95 11.03 -1.06
CA ILE A 296 7.93 10.11 0.09
C ILE A 296 9.30 10.02 0.76
N LEU A 297 10.39 9.96 -0.02
CA LEU A 297 11.74 9.93 0.56
C LEU A 297 12.05 11.19 1.38
N GLU A 298 11.66 12.38 0.89
CA GLU A 298 11.84 13.62 1.64
C GLU A 298 11.10 13.60 2.99
N GLU A 299 9.87 13.09 3.00
CA GLU A 299 9.10 12.93 4.24
C GLU A 299 9.79 11.96 5.22
N HIS A 300 10.32 10.85 4.72
CA HIS A 300 11.04 9.88 5.53
C HIS A 300 12.39 10.40 6.05
N LYS A 301 13.08 11.20 5.25
CA LYS A 301 14.30 11.90 5.68
C LYS A 301 14.00 12.90 6.78
N ALA A 302 12.96 13.71 6.61
CA ALA A 302 12.51 14.67 7.63
C ALA A 302 12.12 14.00 8.96
N GLY A 303 11.56 12.78 8.89
CA GLY A 303 11.24 11.95 10.05
C GLY A 303 12.44 11.14 10.60
N GLY A 304 13.64 11.27 10.02
CA GLY A 304 14.83 10.54 10.46
C GLY A 304 14.80 9.04 10.15
N ALA A 305 13.88 8.58 9.28
CA ALA A 305 13.73 7.17 8.92
C ALA A 305 14.63 6.75 7.75
N LEU A 306 15.19 7.71 7.02
CA LEU A 306 16.15 7.50 5.94
C LEU A 306 17.32 8.49 6.06
N PRO A 307 18.51 8.16 5.53
CA PRO A 307 19.64 9.08 5.47
C PRO A 307 19.31 10.35 4.67
N ALA A 308 19.72 11.50 5.19
CA ALA A 308 19.52 12.80 4.55
C ALA A 308 20.18 12.92 3.16
N THR A 309 21.19 12.09 2.88
CA THR A 309 21.93 12.07 1.62
C THR A 309 21.22 11.37 0.47
N MET A 310 20.16 10.58 0.76
CA MET A 310 19.38 9.91 -0.29
C MET A 310 18.64 10.91 -1.17
N GLY A 311 18.58 10.63 -2.46
CA GLY A 311 17.96 11.51 -3.43
C GLY A 311 17.60 10.84 -4.76
N ARG A 312 17.49 11.64 -5.82
CA ARG A 312 17.09 11.18 -7.17
C ARG A 312 17.96 10.04 -7.69
N TRP A 313 19.24 10.09 -7.47
CA TRP A 313 20.15 9.04 -7.93
C TRP A 313 19.81 7.68 -7.30
N ASP A 314 19.50 7.65 -6.01
CA ASP A 314 19.08 6.41 -5.33
C ASP A 314 17.77 5.87 -5.90
N VAL A 315 16.82 6.77 -6.25
CA VAL A 315 15.56 6.36 -6.88
C VAL A 315 15.83 5.74 -8.26
N GLU A 316 16.67 6.36 -9.08
CA GLU A 316 17.02 5.86 -10.42
C GLU A 316 17.74 4.51 -10.36
N GLU A 317 18.57 4.28 -9.34
CA GLU A 317 19.24 3.00 -9.11
C GLU A 317 18.33 1.89 -8.62
N VAL A 318 17.35 2.24 -7.78
CA VAL A 318 16.43 1.27 -7.15
C VAL A 318 15.25 0.94 -8.06
N LEU A 319 14.79 1.88 -8.88
CA LEU A 319 13.62 1.74 -9.73
C LEU A 319 13.97 1.16 -11.11
N ARG A 320 13.28 0.09 -11.46
CA ARG A 320 13.36 -0.59 -12.77
C ARG A 320 12.03 -0.44 -13.51
N LYS A 321 11.61 0.81 -13.73
CA LYS A 321 10.32 1.16 -14.32
C LYS A 321 10.18 0.74 -15.79
N GLU A 322 11.29 0.62 -16.51
CA GLU A 322 11.32 0.23 -17.90
C GLU A 322 10.57 -1.08 -18.17
N LEU A 323 10.64 -2.03 -17.22
CA LEU A 323 9.99 -3.35 -17.37
C LEU A 323 8.46 -3.26 -17.33
N VAL A 324 7.90 -2.42 -16.46
CA VAL A 324 6.45 -2.22 -16.39
C VAL A 324 5.96 -1.30 -17.51
N GLU A 325 6.76 -0.32 -17.92
CA GLU A 325 6.46 0.56 -19.05
C GLU A 325 6.38 -0.25 -20.36
N GLU A 326 7.36 -1.13 -20.63
CA GLU A 326 7.33 -2.03 -21.78
C GLU A 326 6.11 -2.98 -21.73
N ALA A 327 5.84 -3.58 -20.56
CA ALA A 327 4.68 -4.43 -20.38
C ALA A 327 3.37 -3.69 -20.67
N TRP A 328 3.25 -2.45 -20.21
CA TRP A 328 2.10 -1.58 -20.49
C TRP A 328 1.96 -1.26 -21.98
N GLN A 329 3.05 -0.89 -22.65
CA GLN A 329 3.06 -0.62 -24.09
C GLN A 329 2.54 -1.81 -24.90
N GLU A 330 2.93 -3.03 -24.53
CA GLU A 330 2.46 -4.24 -25.19
C GLU A 330 0.99 -4.56 -24.87
N VAL A 331 0.65 -4.62 -23.56
CA VAL A 331 -0.67 -5.12 -23.15
C VAL A 331 -1.79 -4.12 -23.46
N SER A 332 -1.50 -2.81 -23.43
CA SER A 332 -2.48 -1.76 -23.74
C SER A 332 -2.96 -1.79 -25.20
N GLN A 333 -2.24 -2.46 -26.09
CA GLN A 333 -2.65 -2.63 -27.49
C GLN A 333 -3.60 -3.82 -27.69
N THR A 334 -3.75 -4.70 -26.72
CA THR A 334 -4.68 -5.85 -26.82
C THR A 334 -6.13 -5.38 -26.77
N ASP A 335 -7.00 -6.07 -27.49
CA ASP A 335 -8.44 -5.76 -27.53
C ASP A 335 -9.08 -5.89 -26.14
N GLU A 336 -8.63 -6.85 -25.34
CA GLU A 336 -9.10 -7.05 -23.97
C GLU A 336 -8.84 -5.80 -23.11
N VAL A 337 -7.60 -5.29 -23.10
CA VAL A 337 -7.23 -4.13 -22.28
C VAL A 337 -7.89 -2.86 -22.79
N LYS A 338 -7.99 -2.67 -24.12
CA LYS A 338 -8.73 -1.55 -24.71
C LYS A 338 -10.19 -1.56 -24.27
N HIS A 339 -10.84 -2.70 -24.36
CA HIS A 339 -12.23 -2.85 -23.91
C HIS A 339 -12.38 -2.60 -22.41
N ASN A 340 -11.45 -3.07 -21.58
CA ASN A 340 -11.46 -2.80 -20.14
C ASN A 340 -11.30 -1.29 -19.85
N LEU A 341 -10.39 -0.61 -20.55
CA LEU A 341 -10.21 0.84 -20.39
C LEU A 341 -11.44 1.64 -20.81
N GLU A 342 -12.13 1.26 -21.88
CA GLU A 342 -13.41 1.85 -22.27
C GLU A 342 -14.46 1.71 -21.16
N ARG A 343 -14.58 0.55 -20.55
CA ARG A 343 -15.48 0.31 -19.41
C ARG A 343 -15.10 1.09 -18.17
N LEU A 344 -13.81 1.37 -17.99
CA LEU A 344 -13.26 2.13 -16.87
C LEU A 344 -13.17 3.63 -17.13
N GLN A 345 -13.57 4.10 -18.33
CA GLN A 345 -13.50 5.52 -18.69
C GLN A 345 -14.10 6.46 -17.64
N PRO A 346 -15.28 6.19 -17.04
CA PRO A 346 -15.81 7.05 -15.98
C PRO A 346 -14.94 7.11 -14.71
N VAL A 347 -14.19 6.03 -14.44
CA VAL A 347 -13.21 5.98 -13.34
C VAL A 347 -11.99 6.82 -13.71
N ILE A 348 -11.46 6.60 -14.91
CA ILE A 348 -10.28 7.29 -15.45
C ILE A 348 -10.48 8.82 -15.43
N GLU A 349 -11.62 9.30 -15.92
CA GLU A 349 -11.96 10.72 -15.92
C GLU A 349 -12.06 11.33 -14.52
N ARG A 350 -12.65 10.60 -13.58
CA ARG A 350 -12.80 11.05 -12.19
C ARG A 350 -11.45 11.13 -11.46
N VAL A 351 -10.54 10.22 -11.72
CA VAL A 351 -9.25 10.17 -11.06
C VAL A 351 -8.15 10.96 -11.78
N GLY A 352 -8.39 11.36 -13.03
CA GLY A 352 -7.42 12.10 -13.84
C GLY A 352 -6.24 11.24 -14.29
N PHE A 353 -6.52 9.98 -14.65
CA PHE A 353 -5.52 9.01 -15.12
C PHE A 353 -5.09 9.29 -16.56
#